data_a0790b81d9365d3ffa0cb096bfb68999
#
_entry.id   a0790b81d9365d3ffa0cb096bfb68999
#
_cell.length_a   1.000
_cell.length_b   1.000
_cell.length_c   1.000
_cell.angle_alpha   90.00
_cell.angle_beta   90.00
_cell.angle_gamma   90.00
#
_symmetry.space_group_name_H-M   'P 1'
#
loop_
_entity.id
_entity.type
_entity.pdbx_description
1 polymer ?
#
loop_
_entity_poly.entity_id
_entity_poly.type
_entity_poly.pdbx_seq_one_letter_code
_entity_poly.pdbx_strand_id
1 'polypeptide(L)'
;MLRDSVGGVETRHLDLNADLGEEVTDDEALLAVVTSANVACGYHAGSVAIMRAVCEEAARVGVSVGAQVSYADRENFGRVELEVSAEVLEEQVADQVGTLSQIAVSCGTEVRYVKPHGALYHRVVHDEVQAAAVLAGSGSLPVLGLPGGLLLSLAAGIGRQVLHEGFPDRAYLEDGRLVPRSEPGAVLTDAETIAMRAVELALQESPELHSLCVHGDTPGAVAHAHAVRRSLEAAGFGLRGL
;
A
#
# COMPACT_ATOMS: atom_id res chain seq x y z
N MET A 1 -1.90 15.80 2.34
CA MET A 1 -3.11 15.98 1.49
C MET A 1 -2.90 17.16 0.56
N LEU A 2 -3.04 16.97 -0.76
CA LEU A 2 -3.00 18.07 -1.73
C LEU A 2 -4.39 18.72 -1.77
N ARG A 3 -4.45 20.06 -1.67
CA ARG A 3 -5.69 20.84 -1.73
C ARG A 3 -5.66 21.71 -2.97
N ASP A 4 -6.58 21.46 -3.90
CA ASP A 4 -6.79 22.29 -5.08
C ASP A 4 -8.12 23.06 -4.91
N SER A 5 -8.11 24.39 -5.15
CA SER A 5 -9.31 25.21 -5.03
C SER A 5 -9.93 25.47 -6.41
N VAL A 6 -11.12 24.93 -6.63
CA VAL A 6 -11.97 25.32 -7.76
C VAL A 6 -13.30 25.82 -7.21
N GLY A 7 -13.54 27.13 -7.30
CA GLY A 7 -14.84 27.73 -6.99
C GLY A 7 -15.25 27.73 -5.52
N GLY A 8 -14.33 27.89 -4.56
CA GLY A 8 -14.65 28.13 -3.15
C GLY A 8 -14.90 26.91 -2.27
N VAL A 9 -14.88 25.71 -2.81
CA VAL A 9 -14.87 24.46 -2.03
C VAL A 9 -13.52 23.78 -2.23
N GLU A 10 -12.71 23.70 -1.18
CA GLU A 10 -11.46 22.93 -1.23
C GLU A 10 -11.80 21.45 -1.34
N THR A 11 -11.50 20.84 -2.48
CA THR A 11 -11.62 19.38 -2.64
C THR A 11 -10.46 18.71 -1.89
N ARG A 12 -10.79 17.88 -0.92
CA ARG A 12 -9.81 17.02 -0.24
C ARG A 12 -9.46 15.86 -1.16
N HIS A 13 -8.16 15.66 -1.40
CA HIS A 13 -7.70 14.54 -2.23
C HIS A 13 -7.20 13.39 -1.34
N LEU A 14 -7.53 12.18 -1.74
CA LEU A 14 -7.11 10.94 -1.07
C LEU A 14 -6.75 9.89 -2.13
N ASP A 15 -5.78 9.07 -1.85
CA ASP A 15 -5.46 7.90 -2.66
C ASP A 15 -6.25 6.68 -2.19
N LEU A 16 -6.62 5.84 -3.13
CA LEU A 16 -7.17 4.50 -2.89
C LEU A 16 -6.24 3.49 -3.52
N ASN A 17 -5.60 2.65 -2.70
CA ASN A 17 -4.66 1.66 -3.17
C ASN A 17 -5.14 0.22 -2.93
N ALA A 18 -4.58 -0.71 -3.69
CA ALA A 18 -4.71 -2.15 -3.46
C ALA A 18 -3.39 -2.86 -3.75
N ASP A 19 -3.24 -4.04 -3.13
CA ASP A 19 -2.15 -4.97 -3.39
C ASP A 19 -2.46 -5.77 -4.66
N LEU A 20 -1.55 -5.78 -5.63
CA LEU A 20 -1.73 -6.31 -6.98
C LEU A 20 -0.52 -7.14 -7.43
N GLY A 21 -0.75 -8.00 -8.42
CA GLY A 21 0.27 -8.92 -8.91
C GLY A 21 0.53 -10.08 -7.96
N GLU A 22 -0.38 -10.34 -7.04
CA GLU A 22 -0.27 -11.38 -6.02
C GLU A 22 -0.85 -12.74 -6.43
N GLU A 23 -1.41 -12.86 -7.64
CA GLU A 23 -1.99 -14.10 -8.21
C GLU A 23 -3.23 -14.62 -7.44
N VAL A 24 -3.89 -13.77 -6.66
CA VAL A 24 -5.02 -14.15 -5.80
C VAL A 24 -6.33 -13.41 -6.12
N THR A 25 -6.28 -12.40 -6.99
CA THR A 25 -7.44 -11.60 -7.36
C THR A 25 -7.39 -11.15 -8.83
N ASP A 26 -8.43 -10.46 -9.27
CA ASP A 26 -8.52 -9.86 -10.59
C ASP A 26 -7.83 -8.49 -10.59
N ASP A 27 -6.56 -8.46 -10.97
CA ASP A 27 -5.73 -7.24 -11.01
C ASP A 27 -6.30 -6.20 -11.98
N GLU A 28 -6.85 -6.61 -13.14
CA GLU A 28 -7.42 -5.69 -14.12
C GLU A 28 -8.69 -5.01 -13.57
N ALA A 29 -9.56 -5.78 -12.91
CA ALA A 29 -10.75 -5.25 -12.28
C ALA A 29 -10.43 -4.30 -11.12
N LEU A 30 -9.37 -4.54 -10.33
CA LEU A 30 -8.93 -3.62 -9.28
C LEU A 30 -8.28 -2.36 -9.87
N LEU A 31 -7.44 -2.47 -10.90
CA LEU A 31 -6.84 -1.32 -11.59
C LEU A 31 -7.87 -0.35 -12.18
N ALA A 32 -9.05 -0.86 -12.55
CA ALA A 32 -10.16 0.00 -13.01
C ALA A 32 -10.79 0.84 -11.87
N VAL A 33 -10.47 0.56 -10.61
CA VAL A 33 -11.11 1.18 -9.44
C VAL A 33 -10.14 1.99 -8.60
N VAL A 34 -8.93 1.49 -8.37
CA VAL A 34 -7.93 2.12 -7.50
C VAL A 34 -7.21 3.29 -8.18
N THR A 35 -6.50 4.08 -7.40
CA THR A 35 -5.65 5.18 -7.89
C THR A 35 -4.17 4.88 -7.74
N SER A 36 -3.82 3.90 -6.89
CA SER A 36 -2.46 3.38 -6.76
C SER A 36 -2.45 1.85 -6.64
N ALA A 37 -1.43 1.22 -7.19
CA ALA A 37 -1.20 -0.21 -7.20
C ALA A 37 0.10 -0.55 -6.43
N ASN A 38 0.00 -1.34 -5.36
CA ASN A 38 1.17 -1.89 -4.68
C ASN A 38 1.54 -3.20 -5.38
N VAL A 39 2.54 -3.17 -6.23
CA VAL A 39 2.87 -4.31 -7.11
C VAL A 39 3.82 -5.27 -6.42
N ALA A 40 3.41 -6.54 -6.28
CA ALA A 40 4.24 -7.60 -5.73
C ALA A 40 5.51 -7.81 -6.56
N CYS A 41 6.68 -7.80 -5.88
CA CYS A 41 7.99 -7.75 -6.52
C CYS A 41 8.67 -9.14 -6.65
N GLY A 42 7.91 -10.23 -6.64
CA GLY A 42 8.41 -11.58 -6.92
C GLY A 42 8.91 -12.36 -5.69
N TYR A 43 9.13 -11.73 -4.55
CA TYR A 43 9.67 -12.37 -3.35
C TYR A 43 8.61 -13.13 -2.53
N HIS A 44 7.45 -12.53 -2.32
CA HIS A 44 6.32 -13.20 -1.66
C HIS A 44 5.25 -13.68 -2.65
N ALA A 45 5.11 -12.98 -3.77
CA ALA A 45 4.15 -13.27 -4.83
C ALA A 45 4.59 -12.63 -6.15
N GLY A 46 3.90 -12.92 -7.24
CA GLY A 46 4.13 -12.32 -8.54
C GLY A 46 5.32 -12.91 -9.31
N SER A 47 5.55 -12.38 -10.48
CA SER A 47 6.65 -12.72 -11.39
C SER A 47 6.95 -11.55 -12.31
N VAL A 48 8.07 -11.58 -13.04
CA VAL A 48 8.41 -10.57 -14.06
C VAL A 48 7.28 -10.37 -15.06
N ALA A 49 6.63 -11.46 -15.49
CA ALA A 49 5.51 -11.38 -16.43
C ALA A 49 4.28 -10.68 -15.84
N ILE A 50 3.97 -10.97 -14.57
CA ILE A 50 2.84 -10.36 -13.85
C ILE A 50 3.13 -8.89 -13.55
N MET A 51 4.33 -8.56 -13.02
CA MET A 51 4.76 -7.17 -12.82
C MET A 51 4.60 -6.35 -14.10
N ARG A 52 5.01 -6.91 -15.25
CA ARG A 52 4.87 -6.26 -16.55
C ARG A 52 3.40 -6.01 -16.91
N ALA A 53 2.55 -7.03 -16.81
CA ALA A 53 1.13 -6.91 -17.13
C ALA A 53 0.43 -5.84 -16.27
N VAL A 54 0.71 -5.83 -14.95
CA VAL A 54 0.17 -4.82 -14.03
C VAL A 54 0.70 -3.42 -14.37
N CYS A 55 2.01 -3.27 -14.67
CA CYS A 55 2.59 -1.97 -15.03
C CYS A 55 2.06 -1.44 -16.37
N GLU A 56 1.87 -2.30 -17.38
CA GLU A 56 1.29 -1.92 -18.68
C GLU A 56 -0.15 -1.41 -18.51
N GLU A 57 -0.95 -2.13 -17.74
CA GLU A 57 -2.32 -1.72 -17.48
C GLU A 57 -2.37 -0.45 -16.60
N ALA A 58 -1.57 -0.36 -15.53
CA ALA A 58 -1.47 0.83 -14.70
C ALA A 58 -1.09 2.08 -15.52
N ALA A 59 -0.13 1.96 -16.43
CA ALA A 59 0.25 3.04 -17.36
C ALA A 59 -0.92 3.44 -18.27
N ARG A 60 -1.68 2.46 -18.78
CA ARG A 60 -2.82 2.69 -19.67
C ARG A 60 -3.96 3.44 -18.98
N VAL A 61 -4.24 3.12 -17.71
CA VAL A 61 -5.38 3.72 -16.96
C VAL A 61 -4.98 4.87 -16.05
N GLY A 62 -3.68 5.19 -15.95
CA GLY A 62 -3.17 6.31 -15.15
C GLY A 62 -3.10 6.03 -13.64
N VAL A 63 -2.93 4.76 -13.25
CA VAL A 63 -2.76 4.33 -11.86
C VAL A 63 -1.30 4.46 -11.45
N SER A 64 -1.02 5.02 -10.27
CA SER A 64 0.32 5.11 -9.70
C SER A 64 0.85 3.75 -9.29
N VAL A 65 2.14 3.48 -9.51
CA VAL A 65 2.78 2.20 -9.17
C VAL A 65 3.67 2.37 -7.94
N GLY A 66 3.48 1.52 -6.93
CA GLY A 66 4.34 1.38 -5.76
C GLY A 66 4.98 0.01 -5.69
N ALA A 67 6.19 -0.07 -5.16
CA ALA A 67 6.88 -1.34 -4.94
C ALA A 67 6.41 -1.97 -3.63
N GLN A 68 5.74 -3.12 -3.73
CA GLN A 68 5.32 -3.91 -2.58
C GLN A 68 6.43 -4.89 -2.21
N VAL A 69 7.31 -4.46 -1.29
CA VAL A 69 8.48 -5.24 -0.89
C VAL A 69 8.19 -6.14 0.30
N SER A 70 8.77 -7.32 0.33
CA SER A 70 8.53 -8.31 1.37
C SER A 70 9.77 -9.15 1.66
N TYR A 71 9.70 -9.96 2.71
CA TYR A 71 10.64 -11.06 2.90
C TYR A 71 10.58 -12.07 1.75
N ALA A 72 11.68 -12.78 1.52
CA ALA A 72 11.73 -13.91 0.57
C ALA A 72 11.00 -15.12 1.16
N ASP A 73 9.68 -15.06 1.19
CA ASP A 73 8.80 -16.05 1.82
C ASP A 73 7.57 -16.34 0.93
N ARG A 74 7.82 -16.85 -0.26
CA ARG A 74 6.75 -17.15 -1.22
C ARG A 74 5.83 -18.26 -0.73
N GLU A 75 6.36 -19.21 0.03
CA GLU A 75 5.59 -20.33 0.57
C GLU A 75 4.47 -19.87 1.52
N ASN A 76 4.74 -18.84 2.33
CA ASN A 76 3.78 -18.27 3.28
C ASN A 76 3.26 -16.90 2.85
N PHE A 77 3.42 -16.53 1.60
CA PHE A 77 2.92 -15.26 1.06
C PHE A 77 3.49 -14.02 1.79
N GLY A 78 4.74 -14.11 2.27
CA GLY A 78 5.40 -13.04 3.03
C GLY A 78 4.80 -12.78 4.42
N ARG A 79 4.02 -13.71 4.98
CA ARG A 79 3.28 -13.51 6.24
C ARG A 79 3.95 -14.12 7.46
N VAL A 80 5.09 -14.78 7.28
CA VAL A 80 5.91 -15.29 8.40
C VAL A 80 7.06 -14.33 8.64
N GLU A 81 7.28 -13.95 9.90
CA GLU A 81 8.46 -13.18 10.28
C GLU A 81 9.72 -14.02 10.08
N LEU A 82 10.68 -13.44 9.38
CA LEU A 82 11.98 -14.06 9.16
C LEU A 82 13.06 -13.28 9.90
N GLU A 83 13.95 -14.02 10.55
CA GLU A 83 15.17 -13.45 11.13
C GLU A 83 16.22 -13.27 10.01
N VAL A 84 16.20 -12.09 9.40
CA VAL A 84 17.09 -11.69 8.30
C VAL A 84 18.01 -10.59 8.76
N SER A 85 19.32 -10.65 8.43
CA SER A 85 20.21 -9.55 8.77
C SER A 85 19.85 -8.27 8.00
N ALA A 86 20.24 -7.11 8.53
CA ALA A 86 19.97 -5.83 7.90
C ALA A 86 20.53 -5.76 6.47
N GLU A 87 21.76 -6.23 6.27
CA GLU A 87 22.43 -6.23 4.97
C GLU A 87 21.70 -7.09 3.95
N VAL A 88 21.24 -8.29 4.35
CA VAL A 88 20.50 -9.18 3.46
C VAL A 88 19.13 -8.59 3.13
N LEU A 89 18.43 -7.98 4.10
CA LEU A 89 17.15 -7.34 3.84
C LEU A 89 17.30 -6.12 2.93
N GLU A 90 18.32 -5.30 3.15
CA GLU A 90 18.65 -4.16 2.27
C GLU A 90 18.85 -4.61 0.82
N GLU A 91 19.69 -5.64 0.60
CA GLU A 91 19.92 -6.22 -0.73
C GLU A 91 18.63 -6.76 -1.36
N GLN A 92 17.82 -7.48 -0.58
CA GLN A 92 16.53 -8.01 -1.04
C GLN A 92 15.53 -6.91 -1.42
N VAL A 93 15.46 -5.84 -0.65
CA VAL A 93 14.59 -4.69 -0.96
C VAL A 93 15.10 -3.95 -2.19
N ALA A 94 16.41 -3.75 -2.31
CA ALA A 94 17.02 -3.11 -3.48
C ALA A 94 16.77 -3.90 -4.77
N ASP A 95 16.88 -5.22 -4.73
CA ASP A 95 16.58 -6.10 -5.86
C ASP A 95 15.09 -6.01 -6.28
N GLN A 96 14.17 -6.07 -5.31
CA GLN A 96 12.74 -5.96 -5.54
C GLN A 96 12.37 -4.62 -6.19
N VAL A 97 12.82 -3.51 -5.60
CA VAL A 97 12.57 -2.15 -6.10
C VAL A 97 13.24 -1.97 -7.47
N GLY A 98 14.47 -2.40 -7.64
CA GLY A 98 15.22 -2.29 -8.89
C GLY A 98 14.57 -3.07 -10.03
N THR A 99 14.15 -4.30 -9.77
CA THR A 99 13.46 -5.14 -10.76
C THR A 99 12.15 -4.51 -11.21
N LEU A 100 11.29 -4.10 -10.27
CA LEU A 100 10.02 -3.46 -10.62
C LEU A 100 10.22 -2.13 -11.34
N SER A 101 11.21 -1.32 -10.92
CA SER A 101 11.50 -0.02 -11.55
C SER A 101 11.92 -0.16 -13.02
N GLN A 102 12.76 -1.16 -13.34
CA GLN A 102 13.15 -1.44 -14.72
C GLN A 102 11.95 -1.85 -15.58
N ILE A 103 11.07 -2.68 -15.03
CA ILE A 103 9.84 -3.11 -15.71
C ILE A 103 8.91 -1.92 -15.91
N ALA A 104 8.62 -1.13 -14.87
CA ALA A 104 7.75 0.03 -14.92
C ALA A 104 8.18 1.02 -16.00
N VAL A 105 9.47 1.38 -16.04
CA VAL A 105 10.03 2.27 -17.08
C VAL A 105 9.82 1.68 -18.48
N SER A 106 10.01 0.37 -18.67
CA SER A 106 9.78 -0.28 -19.95
C SER A 106 8.32 -0.29 -20.41
N CYS A 107 7.38 -0.13 -19.45
CA CYS A 107 5.93 -0.05 -19.68
C CYS A 107 5.41 1.39 -19.76
N GLY A 108 6.29 2.41 -19.69
CA GLY A 108 5.89 3.83 -19.77
C GLY A 108 5.34 4.42 -18.48
N THR A 109 5.64 3.80 -17.33
CA THR A 109 5.33 4.31 -15.98
C THR A 109 6.58 4.31 -15.10
N GLU A 110 6.43 4.64 -13.82
CA GLU A 110 7.54 4.66 -12.87
C GLU A 110 7.07 4.17 -11.49
N VAL A 111 7.99 3.64 -10.68
CA VAL A 111 7.74 3.35 -9.27
C VAL A 111 7.80 4.65 -8.49
N ARG A 112 6.72 5.01 -7.81
CA ARG A 112 6.55 6.30 -7.12
C ARG A 112 6.73 6.23 -5.61
N TYR A 113 6.56 5.05 -5.01
CA TYR A 113 6.71 4.84 -3.58
C TYR A 113 7.04 3.39 -3.27
N VAL A 114 7.45 3.13 -2.04
CA VAL A 114 7.64 1.78 -1.50
C VAL A 114 6.66 1.53 -0.36
N LYS A 115 6.11 0.32 -0.31
CA LYS A 115 5.25 -0.19 0.75
C LYS A 115 5.73 -1.58 1.17
N PRO A 116 6.11 -1.82 2.42
CA PRO A 116 6.33 -3.17 2.91
C PRO A 116 5.05 -4.01 2.87
N HIS A 117 5.17 -5.33 2.75
CA HIS A 117 4.06 -6.26 2.74
C HIS A 117 4.16 -7.29 3.88
N GLY A 118 3.01 -7.76 4.34
CA GLY A 118 2.87 -8.91 5.22
C GLY A 118 3.60 -8.76 6.55
N ALA A 119 4.39 -9.76 6.94
CA ALA A 119 5.13 -9.74 8.19
C ALA A 119 6.15 -8.59 8.25
N LEU A 120 6.79 -8.24 7.12
CA LEU A 120 7.70 -7.10 7.06
C LEU A 120 6.98 -5.78 7.36
N TYR A 121 5.74 -5.59 6.87
CA TYR A 121 4.94 -4.41 7.16
C TYR A 121 4.73 -4.21 8.68
N HIS A 122 4.41 -5.29 9.38
CA HIS A 122 4.22 -5.25 10.84
C HIS A 122 5.55 -5.08 11.58
N ARG A 123 6.61 -5.74 11.13
CA ARG A 123 7.93 -5.72 11.78
C ARG A 123 8.53 -4.31 11.78
N VAL A 124 8.49 -3.60 10.66
CA VAL A 124 9.08 -2.25 10.54
C VAL A 124 8.35 -1.16 11.35
N VAL A 125 7.20 -1.49 11.94
CA VAL A 125 6.49 -0.58 12.86
C VAL A 125 7.24 -0.42 14.19
N HIS A 126 7.98 -1.46 14.62
CA HIS A 126 8.62 -1.50 15.94
C HIS A 126 10.08 -1.99 15.95
N ASP A 127 10.62 -2.44 14.80
CA ASP A 127 11.99 -2.90 14.66
C ASP A 127 12.81 -1.88 13.85
N GLU A 128 13.68 -1.16 14.55
CA GLU A 128 14.50 -0.10 13.96
C GLU A 128 15.49 -0.63 12.92
N VAL A 129 16.07 -1.83 13.16
CA VAL A 129 17.07 -2.44 12.27
C VAL A 129 16.42 -2.82 10.94
N GLN A 130 15.27 -3.47 11.00
CA GLN A 130 14.53 -3.87 9.79
C GLN A 130 13.96 -2.65 9.05
N ALA A 131 13.48 -1.64 9.77
CA ALA A 131 13.01 -0.39 9.18
C ALA A 131 14.14 0.37 8.46
N ALA A 132 15.32 0.46 9.08
CA ALA A 132 16.49 1.09 8.46
C ALA A 132 16.95 0.34 7.19
N ALA A 133 16.94 -1.00 7.21
CA ALA A 133 17.28 -1.82 6.04
C ALA A 133 16.30 -1.60 4.87
N VAL A 134 14.99 -1.52 5.14
CA VAL A 134 13.99 -1.20 4.12
C VAL A 134 14.24 0.20 3.53
N LEU A 135 14.57 1.18 4.36
CA LEU A 135 14.89 2.53 3.89
C LEU A 135 16.14 2.55 3.02
N ALA A 136 17.19 1.87 3.43
CA ALA A 136 18.44 1.80 2.67
C ALA A 136 18.22 1.14 1.30
N GLY A 137 17.55 -0.03 1.25
CA GLY A 137 17.31 -0.76 0.01
C GLY A 137 16.32 -0.09 -0.94
N SER A 138 15.42 0.77 -0.43
CA SER A 138 14.43 1.47 -1.26
C SER A 138 14.87 2.86 -1.75
N GLY A 139 16.13 3.24 -1.54
CA GLY A 139 16.71 4.47 -2.06
C GLY A 139 16.00 5.72 -1.54
N SER A 140 15.57 6.62 -2.46
CA SER A 140 14.90 7.88 -2.12
C SER A 140 13.38 7.87 -2.30
N LEU A 141 12.78 6.73 -2.62
CA LEU A 141 11.34 6.63 -2.86
C LEU A 141 10.54 7.06 -1.61
N PRO A 142 9.43 7.80 -1.76
CA PRO A 142 8.45 8.00 -0.70
C PRO A 142 8.06 6.68 -0.04
N VAL A 143 7.75 6.70 1.25
CA VAL A 143 7.43 5.50 2.02
C VAL A 143 5.97 5.53 2.47
N LEU A 144 5.20 4.53 2.06
CA LEU A 144 3.82 4.32 2.48
C LEU A 144 3.78 3.32 3.64
N GLY A 145 3.11 3.68 4.73
CA GLY A 145 3.04 2.81 5.91
C GLY A 145 2.07 3.29 6.98
N LEU A 146 2.03 2.54 8.07
CA LEU A 146 1.13 2.81 9.19
C LEU A 146 1.60 4.05 9.98
N PRO A 147 0.72 5.02 10.25
CA PRO A 147 1.04 6.17 11.08
C PRO A 147 1.59 5.77 12.45
N GLY A 148 2.59 6.50 12.93
CA GLY A 148 3.22 6.25 14.24
C GLY A 148 4.26 5.11 14.24
N GLY A 149 4.45 4.39 13.14
CA GLY A 149 5.46 3.36 13.03
C GLY A 149 6.90 3.90 12.91
N LEU A 150 7.89 3.09 13.35
CA LEU A 150 9.32 3.45 13.28
C LEU A 150 9.78 3.71 11.85
N LEU A 151 9.32 2.93 10.87
CA LEU A 151 9.68 3.12 9.47
C LEU A 151 9.43 4.55 9.00
N LEU A 152 8.23 5.08 9.24
CA LEU A 152 7.88 6.44 8.85
C LEU A 152 8.62 7.49 9.67
N SER A 153 8.84 7.23 10.96
CA SER A 153 9.59 8.14 11.84
C SER A 153 11.05 8.27 11.39
N LEU A 154 11.70 7.16 11.05
CA LEU A 154 13.07 7.15 10.53
C LEU A 154 13.15 7.81 9.15
N ALA A 155 12.20 7.51 8.24
CA ALA A 155 12.11 8.15 6.93
C ALA A 155 11.99 9.67 7.04
N ALA A 156 11.11 10.17 7.91
CA ALA A 156 10.97 11.60 8.17
C ALA A 156 12.26 12.22 8.76
N GLY A 157 12.94 11.50 9.66
CA GLY A 157 14.20 11.93 10.28
C GLY A 157 15.34 12.14 9.29
N ILE A 158 15.34 11.45 8.16
CA ILE A 158 16.31 11.62 7.07
C ILE A 158 15.78 12.52 5.93
N GLY A 159 14.63 13.21 6.14
CA GLY A 159 14.04 14.12 5.15
C GLY A 159 13.32 13.43 3.99
N ARG A 160 13.02 12.13 4.11
CA ARG A 160 12.31 11.37 3.10
C ARG A 160 10.80 11.59 3.23
N GLN A 161 10.09 11.66 2.11
CA GLN A 161 8.63 11.82 2.11
C GLN A 161 7.97 10.61 2.75
N VAL A 162 7.06 10.86 3.69
CA VAL A 162 6.24 9.84 4.35
C VAL A 162 4.78 9.98 3.93
N LEU A 163 4.13 8.84 3.75
CA LEU A 163 2.76 8.72 3.32
C LEU A 163 2.04 7.82 4.33
N HIS A 164 0.98 8.35 4.94
CA HIS A 164 0.20 7.62 5.94
C HIS A 164 -0.91 6.82 5.29
N GLU A 165 -1.02 5.55 5.67
CA GLU A 165 -1.99 4.61 5.14
C GLU A 165 -3.01 4.19 6.21
N GLY A 166 -4.27 4.02 5.78
CA GLY A 166 -5.34 3.44 6.58
C GLY A 166 -5.96 2.22 5.89
N PHE A 167 -6.58 1.33 6.69
CA PHE A 167 -7.13 0.07 6.22
C PHE A 167 -8.61 -0.06 6.65
N PRO A 168 -9.57 0.31 5.80
CA PRO A 168 -10.99 0.24 6.14
C PRO A 168 -11.51 -1.19 6.32
N ASP A 169 -10.83 -2.18 5.72
CA ASP A 169 -11.15 -3.60 5.79
C ASP A 169 -10.45 -4.35 6.95
N ARG A 170 -9.78 -3.62 7.85
CA ARG A 170 -9.05 -4.21 8.99
C ARG A 170 -9.53 -3.65 10.33
N ALA A 171 -9.51 -4.50 11.35
CA ALA A 171 -9.67 -4.05 12.73
C ALA A 171 -8.37 -3.46 13.29
N TYR A 172 -8.51 -2.50 14.18
CA TYR A 172 -7.42 -1.81 14.86
C TYR A 172 -7.43 -2.09 16.35
N LEU A 173 -6.26 -2.17 16.95
CA LEU A 173 -6.04 -2.12 18.40
C LEU A 173 -6.17 -0.67 18.91
N GLU A 174 -6.28 -0.51 20.22
CA GLU A 174 -6.37 0.83 20.86
C GLU A 174 -5.13 1.71 20.61
N ASP A 175 -3.97 1.09 20.36
CA ASP A 175 -2.71 1.78 20.05
C ASP A 175 -2.55 2.14 18.56
N GLY A 176 -3.57 1.88 17.72
CA GLY A 176 -3.58 2.19 16.28
C GLY A 176 -2.90 1.13 15.41
N ARG A 177 -2.35 0.06 15.96
CA ARG A 177 -1.85 -1.07 15.20
C ARG A 177 -2.99 -1.94 14.68
N LEU A 178 -2.74 -2.69 13.60
CA LEU A 178 -3.70 -3.63 13.07
C LEU A 178 -3.80 -4.88 13.96
N VAL A 179 -5.02 -5.37 14.16
CA VAL A 179 -5.25 -6.68 14.80
C VAL A 179 -4.61 -7.77 13.93
N PRO A 180 -3.83 -8.71 14.51
CA PRO A 180 -3.26 -9.82 13.75
C PRO A 180 -4.31 -10.57 12.94
N ARG A 181 -4.03 -10.89 11.67
CA ARG A 181 -5.00 -11.56 10.78
C ARG A 181 -5.51 -12.92 11.28
N SER A 182 -4.74 -13.57 12.16
CA SER A 182 -5.14 -14.84 12.80
C SER A 182 -6.25 -14.68 13.84
N GLU A 183 -6.48 -13.46 14.31
CA GLU A 183 -7.51 -13.20 15.33
C GLU A 183 -8.90 -13.06 14.70
N PRO A 184 -9.94 -13.59 15.38
CA PRO A 184 -11.31 -13.42 14.91
C PRO A 184 -11.70 -11.95 14.77
N GLY A 185 -12.31 -11.60 13.64
CA GLY A 185 -12.74 -10.21 13.39
C GLY A 185 -11.63 -9.25 12.95
N ALA A 186 -10.40 -9.72 12.75
CA ALA A 186 -9.29 -8.89 12.26
C ALA A 186 -9.51 -8.36 10.83
N VAL A 187 -10.23 -9.12 10.00
CA VAL A 187 -10.57 -8.78 8.62
C VAL A 187 -12.07 -8.60 8.50
N LEU A 188 -12.50 -7.46 7.96
CA LEU A 188 -13.90 -7.17 7.68
C LEU A 188 -14.24 -7.63 6.25
N THR A 189 -15.44 -8.16 6.06
CA THR A 189 -15.88 -8.71 4.78
C THR A 189 -17.20 -8.11 4.28
N ASP A 190 -17.85 -7.28 5.10
CA ASP A 190 -19.08 -6.59 4.73
C ASP A 190 -18.75 -5.28 4.00
N ALA A 191 -19.13 -5.19 2.73
CA ALA A 191 -18.79 -4.07 1.87
C ALA A 191 -19.34 -2.72 2.36
N GLU A 192 -20.51 -2.71 2.99
CA GLU A 192 -21.14 -1.48 3.51
C GLU A 192 -20.37 -0.98 4.74
N THR A 193 -20.05 -1.87 5.66
CA THR A 193 -19.19 -1.57 6.83
C THR A 193 -17.83 -1.05 6.40
N ILE A 194 -17.16 -1.69 5.43
CA ILE A 194 -15.87 -1.26 4.91
C ILE A 194 -15.96 0.14 4.30
N ALA A 195 -16.99 0.40 3.51
CA ALA A 195 -17.22 1.70 2.88
C ALA A 195 -17.48 2.83 3.90
N MET A 196 -18.27 2.57 4.94
CA MET A 196 -18.47 3.54 6.04
C MET A 196 -17.17 3.85 6.76
N ARG A 197 -16.40 2.81 7.12
CA ARG A 197 -15.11 2.97 7.79
C ARG A 197 -14.09 3.73 6.93
N ALA A 198 -14.13 3.56 5.61
CA ALA A 198 -13.27 4.31 4.71
C ALA A 198 -13.53 5.82 4.81
N VAL A 199 -14.79 6.24 4.87
CA VAL A 199 -15.14 7.65 5.07
C VAL A 199 -14.74 8.13 6.46
N GLU A 200 -14.97 7.35 7.51
CA GLU A 200 -14.55 7.69 8.87
C GLU A 200 -13.04 7.91 8.96
N LEU A 201 -12.25 6.99 8.41
CA LEU A 201 -10.78 7.10 8.36
C LEU A 201 -10.34 8.32 7.55
N ALA A 202 -10.96 8.59 6.40
CA ALA A 202 -10.63 9.71 5.53
C ALA A 202 -10.96 11.08 6.18
N LEU A 203 -11.91 11.12 7.10
CA LEU A 203 -12.29 12.34 7.83
C LEU A 203 -11.44 12.61 9.07
N GLN A 204 -10.58 11.66 9.50
CA GLN A 204 -9.69 11.88 10.64
C GLN A 204 -8.71 13.04 10.34
N GLU A 205 -8.56 13.91 11.29
CA GLU A 205 -7.64 15.05 11.19
C GLU A 205 -6.21 14.71 11.65
N SER A 206 -6.09 13.72 12.56
CA SER A 206 -4.79 13.33 13.12
C SER A 206 -4.77 11.83 13.47
N PRO A 207 -3.84 11.08 12.90
CA PRO A 207 -2.95 11.48 11.79
C PRO A 207 -3.73 11.64 10.48
N GLU A 208 -3.36 12.64 9.69
CA GLU A 208 -3.92 12.81 8.35
C GLU A 208 -3.48 11.64 7.46
N LEU A 209 -4.45 10.95 6.82
CA LEU A 209 -4.16 9.85 5.92
C LEU A 209 -3.98 10.36 4.47
N HIS A 210 -3.01 9.77 3.77
CA HIS A 210 -2.73 10.05 2.37
C HIS A 210 -3.37 9.01 1.45
N SER A 211 -3.55 7.79 1.96
CA SER A 211 -4.07 6.67 1.19
C SER A 211 -4.92 5.73 2.06
N LEU A 212 -5.88 5.08 1.44
CA LEU A 212 -6.62 3.95 2.01
C LEU A 212 -6.35 2.70 1.19
N CYS A 213 -6.01 1.60 1.87
CA CYS A 213 -5.75 0.30 1.26
C CYS A 213 -6.95 -0.62 1.40
N VAL A 214 -7.34 -1.25 0.29
CA VAL A 214 -8.26 -2.39 0.26
C VAL A 214 -7.49 -3.61 -0.20
N HIS A 215 -7.46 -4.66 0.62
CA HIS A 215 -6.68 -5.85 0.31
C HIS A 215 -7.32 -6.67 -0.81
N GLY A 216 -6.51 -7.02 -1.81
CA GLY A 216 -6.93 -7.81 -2.97
C GLY A 216 -7.24 -9.28 -2.65
N ASP A 217 -6.63 -9.84 -1.62
CA ASP A 217 -6.74 -11.25 -1.22
C ASP A 217 -8.01 -11.58 -0.40
N THR A 218 -8.85 -10.58 -0.11
CA THR A 218 -10.13 -10.79 0.58
C THR A 218 -11.22 -11.16 -0.43
N PRO A 219 -12.04 -12.19 -0.17
CA PRO A 219 -13.19 -12.50 -1.03
C PRO A 219 -14.08 -11.27 -1.23
N GLY A 220 -14.35 -10.91 -2.49
CA GLY A 220 -15.13 -9.71 -2.82
C GLY A 220 -14.32 -8.41 -2.89
N ALA A 221 -12.98 -8.47 -2.91
CA ALA A 221 -12.08 -7.30 -2.95
C ALA A 221 -12.47 -6.24 -3.98
N VAL A 222 -12.81 -6.63 -5.21
CA VAL A 222 -13.25 -5.71 -6.26
C VAL A 222 -14.54 -4.98 -5.87
N ALA A 223 -15.51 -5.70 -5.29
CA ALA A 223 -16.75 -5.11 -4.82
C ALA A 223 -16.53 -4.15 -3.64
N HIS A 224 -15.62 -4.52 -2.73
CA HIS A 224 -15.20 -3.66 -1.61
C HIS A 224 -14.55 -2.37 -2.12
N ALA A 225 -13.60 -2.47 -3.06
CA ALA A 225 -12.94 -1.31 -3.67
C ALA A 225 -13.95 -0.37 -4.34
N HIS A 226 -14.91 -0.90 -5.09
CA HIS A 226 -15.99 -0.10 -5.68
C HIS A 226 -16.88 0.57 -4.62
N ALA A 227 -17.21 -0.11 -3.53
CA ALA A 227 -18.03 0.45 -2.46
C ALA A 227 -17.29 1.58 -1.75
N VAL A 228 -16.01 1.37 -1.42
CA VAL A 228 -15.12 2.39 -0.83
C VAL A 228 -15.02 3.61 -1.74
N ARG A 229 -14.69 3.41 -3.02
CA ARG A 229 -14.58 4.50 -4.00
C ARG A 229 -15.85 5.37 -4.04
N ARG A 230 -17.00 4.74 -4.25
CA ARG A 230 -18.30 5.47 -4.29
C ARG A 230 -18.58 6.24 -3.02
N SER A 231 -18.30 5.67 -1.86
CA SER A 231 -18.55 6.35 -0.57
C SER A 231 -17.62 7.52 -0.32
N LEU A 232 -16.35 7.43 -0.71
CA LEU A 232 -15.41 8.54 -0.63
C LEU A 232 -15.80 9.68 -1.58
N GLU A 233 -16.14 9.36 -2.84
CA GLU A 233 -16.61 10.34 -3.83
C GLU A 233 -17.91 11.03 -3.36
N ALA A 234 -18.86 10.27 -2.80
CA ALA A 234 -20.10 10.81 -2.22
C ALA A 234 -19.84 11.69 -0.99
N ALA A 235 -18.78 11.44 -0.24
CA ALA A 235 -18.35 12.27 0.88
C ALA A 235 -17.53 13.51 0.46
N GLY A 236 -17.34 13.72 -0.86
CA GLY A 236 -16.70 14.91 -1.42
C GLY A 236 -15.17 14.81 -1.56
N PHE A 237 -14.61 13.60 -1.49
CA PHE A 237 -13.19 13.39 -1.76
C PHE A 237 -12.94 13.26 -3.27
N GLY A 238 -11.90 13.95 -3.76
CA GLY A 238 -11.30 13.69 -5.06
C GLY A 238 -10.30 12.54 -4.93
N LEU A 239 -10.43 11.47 -5.74
CA LEU A 239 -9.49 10.37 -5.70
C LEU A 239 -8.33 10.60 -6.67
N ARG A 240 -7.09 10.48 -6.17
CA ARG A 240 -5.88 10.71 -6.93
C ARG A 240 -4.74 9.83 -6.41
N GLY A 241 -3.97 9.24 -7.33
CA GLY A 241 -2.80 8.42 -7.00
C GLY A 241 -1.65 9.20 -6.34
N LEU A 242 -0.83 8.48 -5.58
CA LEU A 242 0.37 8.94 -4.88
C LEU A 242 1.48 9.36 -5.85
#